data_d01f3ecc8e755347a7ab73903d5e0cfb
#
_entry.id   d01f3ecc8e755347a7ab73903d5e0cfb
#
_cell.length_a   1.000
_cell.length_b   1.000
_cell.length_c   1.000
_cell.angle_alpha   90.00
_cell.angle_beta   90.00
_cell.angle_gamma   90.00
#
_symmetry.space_group_name_H-M   'P 1'
#
loop_
_entity.id
_entity.type
_entity.pdbx_description
1 polymer ?
#
loop_
_entity_poly.entity_id
_entity_poly.type
_entity_poly.pdbx_seq_one_letter_code
_entity_poly.pdbx_strand_id
1 'polypeptide(L)'
;MAKLTRDSLIRRMFSDTKNYPYGFSRSGDFSISESKALSQFGCLIAALVDGQIEPQTEEDLQLLAAAFGKKEPEGATEKAWVKYQKRINRPK
;
A
#
# COMPACT_ATOMS: atom_id res chain seq x y z
N MET A 1 -13.77 -7.17 19.95
CA MET A 1 -13.22 -6.41 18.83
C MET A 1 -12.25 -7.28 18.04
N ALA A 2 -12.42 -7.35 16.76
CA ALA A 2 -11.56 -8.18 15.93
C ALA A 2 -10.15 -7.60 15.88
N LYS A 3 -9.16 -8.45 16.09
CA LYS A 3 -7.76 -8.07 16.02
C LYS A 3 -7.35 -8.00 14.55
N LEU A 4 -6.65 -6.94 14.16
CA LEU A 4 -6.12 -6.86 12.81
C LEU A 4 -5.03 -7.90 12.62
N THR A 5 -5.14 -8.69 11.56
CA THR A 5 -4.13 -9.66 11.22
C THR A 5 -3.65 -9.40 9.80
N ARG A 6 -2.45 -9.88 9.49
CA ARG A 6 -1.90 -9.76 8.14
C ARG A 6 -2.83 -10.41 7.12
N ASP A 7 -3.36 -11.58 7.43
CA ASP A 7 -4.25 -12.30 6.52
C ASP A 7 -5.55 -11.54 6.26
N SER A 8 -6.13 -10.95 7.29
CA SER A 8 -7.37 -10.20 7.11
C SER A 8 -7.16 -8.96 6.26
N LEU A 9 -6.00 -8.32 6.40
CA LEU A 9 -5.67 -7.14 5.61
C LEU A 9 -5.41 -7.48 4.15
N ILE A 10 -4.77 -8.63 3.87
CA ILE A 10 -4.54 -9.08 2.50
C ILE A 10 -5.85 -9.43 1.80
N ARG A 11 -6.82 -9.97 2.52
CA ARG A 11 -8.13 -10.30 1.96
C ARG A 11 -9.00 -9.11 1.66
N ARG A 12 -8.70 -7.96 2.28
CA ARG A 12 -9.48 -6.75 2.11
C ARG A 12 -8.94 -5.95 0.93
N MET A 13 -9.80 -5.61 0.00
CA MET A 13 -9.42 -4.74 -1.11
C MET A 13 -9.23 -3.32 -0.61
N PHE A 14 -8.12 -2.74 -1.00
CA PHE A 14 -7.85 -1.34 -0.70
C PHE A 14 -8.45 -0.46 -1.79
N SER A 15 -9.20 0.55 -1.37
CA SER A 15 -9.75 1.53 -2.31
C SER A 15 -9.74 2.90 -1.64
N ASP A 16 -9.65 3.93 -2.47
CA ASP A 16 -9.67 5.31 -2.00
C ASP A 16 -10.60 6.10 -2.91
N THR A 17 -11.87 6.09 -2.57
CA THR A 17 -12.89 6.75 -3.39
C THR A 17 -12.80 8.28 -3.34
N LYS A 18 -12.13 8.82 -2.34
CA LYS A 18 -11.93 10.26 -2.21
C LYS A 18 -10.95 10.78 -3.26
N ASN A 19 -9.81 10.12 -3.42
CA ASN A 19 -8.77 10.53 -4.35
C ASN A 19 -8.86 9.80 -5.70
N TYR A 20 -9.41 8.60 -5.69
CA TYR A 20 -9.52 7.74 -6.88
C TYR A 20 -10.93 7.19 -7.00
N PRO A 21 -11.92 8.04 -7.33
CA PRO A 21 -13.33 7.61 -7.34
C PRO A 21 -13.63 6.52 -8.36
N TYR A 22 -12.83 6.41 -9.41
CA TYR A 22 -13.01 5.38 -10.45
C TYR A 22 -12.02 4.24 -10.34
N GLY A 23 -11.32 4.14 -9.21
CA GLY A 23 -10.33 3.10 -8.97
C GLY A 23 -8.94 3.49 -9.46
N PHE A 24 -7.95 2.75 -9.00
CA PHE A 24 -6.54 3.07 -9.29
C PHE A 24 -6.19 2.85 -10.76
N SER A 25 -6.76 1.83 -11.38
CA SER A 25 -6.44 1.48 -12.76
C SER A 25 -6.91 2.54 -13.76
N ARG A 26 -7.92 3.32 -13.43
CA ARG A 26 -8.46 4.34 -14.31
C ARG A 26 -7.85 5.72 -14.10
N SER A 27 -7.03 5.86 -13.08
CA SER A 27 -6.43 7.16 -12.76
C SER A 27 -5.33 7.57 -13.73
N GLY A 28 -4.72 6.60 -14.41
CA GLY A 28 -3.56 6.86 -15.26
C GLY A 28 -2.24 6.99 -14.50
N ASP A 29 -2.29 6.98 -13.17
CA ASP A 29 -1.09 7.11 -12.33
C ASP A 29 -0.34 5.79 -12.15
N PHE A 30 -1.03 4.68 -12.38
CA PHE A 30 -0.49 3.35 -12.10
C PHE A 30 -0.59 2.46 -13.33
N SER A 31 0.41 1.59 -13.52
CA SER A 31 0.30 0.50 -14.48
C SER A 31 -0.72 -0.53 -13.98
N ILE A 32 -1.09 -1.48 -14.85
CA ILE A 32 -2.03 -2.54 -14.47
C ILE A 32 -1.50 -3.34 -13.28
N SER A 33 -0.21 -3.68 -13.32
CA SER A 33 0.43 -4.42 -12.22
C SER A 33 0.44 -3.62 -10.93
N GLU A 34 0.76 -2.34 -11.03
CA GLU A 34 0.81 -1.44 -9.87
C GLU A 34 -0.58 -1.26 -9.25
N SER A 35 -1.61 -1.06 -10.07
CA SER A 35 -2.95 -0.87 -9.56
C SER A 35 -3.49 -2.13 -8.88
N LYS A 36 -3.19 -3.31 -9.44
CA LYS A 36 -3.56 -4.57 -8.81
C LYS A 36 -2.85 -4.76 -7.47
N ALA A 37 -1.55 -4.49 -7.43
CA ALA A 37 -0.77 -4.64 -6.21
C ALA A 37 -1.29 -3.69 -5.12
N LEU A 38 -1.59 -2.45 -5.49
CA LEU A 38 -2.11 -1.48 -4.54
C LEU A 38 -3.48 -1.91 -3.99
N SER A 39 -4.37 -2.37 -4.86
CA SER A 39 -5.69 -2.83 -4.44
C SER A 39 -5.59 -4.05 -3.51
N GLN A 40 -4.64 -4.93 -3.78
CA GLN A 40 -4.50 -6.18 -3.06
C GLN A 40 -3.76 -6.01 -1.73
N PHE A 41 -2.73 -5.18 -1.69
CA PHE A 41 -1.85 -5.05 -0.53
C PHE A 41 -1.93 -3.69 0.16
N GLY A 42 -2.70 -2.75 -0.37
CA GLY A 42 -2.75 -1.40 0.19
C GLY A 42 -3.18 -1.35 1.66
N CYS A 43 -4.16 -2.16 2.04
CA CYS A 43 -4.61 -2.21 3.44
C CYS A 43 -3.51 -2.70 4.36
N LEU A 44 -2.76 -3.72 3.93
CA LEU A 44 -1.63 -4.24 4.69
C LEU A 44 -0.54 -3.17 4.85
N ILE A 45 -0.17 -2.53 3.75
CA ILE A 45 0.88 -1.50 3.78
C ILE A 45 0.45 -0.33 4.66
N ALA A 46 -0.79 0.12 4.54
CA ALA A 46 -1.31 1.21 5.36
C ALA A 46 -1.25 0.87 6.85
N ALA A 47 -1.63 -0.36 7.21
CA ALA A 47 -1.58 -0.79 8.60
C ALA A 47 -0.15 -0.87 9.13
N LEU A 48 0.79 -1.32 8.29
CA LEU A 48 2.20 -1.35 8.66
C LEU A 48 2.76 0.06 8.87
N VAL A 49 2.46 0.97 7.96
CA VAL A 49 2.93 2.35 8.03
C VAL A 49 2.34 3.08 9.24
N ASP A 50 1.07 2.82 9.52
CA ASP A 50 0.37 3.45 10.65
C ASP A 50 0.69 2.78 11.99
N GLY A 51 1.43 1.68 11.98
CA GLY A 51 1.80 0.97 13.21
C GLY A 51 0.70 0.12 13.81
N GLN A 52 -0.34 -0.18 13.05
CA GLN A 52 -1.46 -1.00 13.52
C GLN A 52 -1.10 -2.48 13.66
N ILE A 53 -0.15 -2.93 12.85
CA ILE A 53 0.43 -4.27 12.96
C ILE A 53 1.94 -4.17 12.83
N GLU A 54 2.63 -5.18 13.35
CA GLU A 54 4.09 -5.24 13.22
C GLU A 54 4.48 -6.01 11.96
N PRO A 55 5.62 -5.66 11.34
CA PRO A 55 6.11 -6.43 10.20
C PRO A 55 6.46 -7.85 10.63
N GLN A 56 5.98 -8.83 9.88
CA GLN A 56 6.16 -10.24 10.20
C GLN A 56 7.12 -10.95 9.25
N THR A 57 7.34 -10.38 8.07
CA THR A 57 8.21 -10.96 7.05
C THR A 57 9.21 -9.92 6.58
N GLU A 58 10.25 -10.41 5.89
CA GLU A 58 11.22 -9.51 5.28
C GLU A 58 10.57 -8.60 4.24
N GLU A 59 9.58 -9.12 3.50
CA GLU A 59 8.83 -8.31 2.54
C GLU A 59 8.12 -7.15 3.23
N ASP A 60 7.54 -7.39 4.40
CA ASP A 60 6.89 -6.33 5.17
C ASP A 60 7.89 -5.25 5.58
N LEU A 61 9.09 -5.66 5.98
CA LEU A 61 10.15 -4.72 6.34
C LEU A 61 10.59 -3.90 5.13
N GLN A 62 10.69 -4.52 3.97
CA GLN A 62 11.05 -3.81 2.74
C GLN A 62 9.98 -2.82 2.32
N LEU A 63 8.70 -3.20 2.46
CA LEU A 63 7.59 -2.29 2.18
C LEU A 63 7.65 -1.06 3.07
N LEU A 64 7.91 -1.25 4.36
CA LEU A 64 8.06 -0.13 5.28
C LEU A 64 9.26 0.75 4.92
N ALA A 65 10.38 0.15 4.58
CA ALA A 65 11.57 0.91 4.20
C ALA A 65 11.31 1.77 2.96
N ALA A 66 10.65 1.20 1.97
CA ALA A 66 10.29 1.96 0.77
C ALA A 66 9.29 3.07 1.08
N ALA A 67 8.30 2.79 1.93
CA ALA A 67 7.28 3.78 2.30
C ALA A 67 7.88 4.96 3.05
N PHE A 68 8.89 4.72 3.88
CA PHE A 68 9.56 5.79 4.63
C PHE A 68 10.75 6.41 3.89
N GLY A 69 10.98 6.00 2.66
CA GLY A 69 12.06 6.57 1.84
C GLY A 69 13.45 6.08 2.21
N LYS A 70 13.57 4.98 2.95
CA LYS A 70 14.87 4.43 3.36
C LYS A 70 15.53 3.58 2.29
N LYS A 71 14.77 3.17 1.28
CA LYS A 71 15.29 2.46 0.11
C LYS A 71 14.45 2.85 -1.09
N GLU A 72 15.00 2.60 -2.28
CA GLU A 72 14.23 2.82 -3.49
C GLU A 72 13.20 1.71 -3.65
N PRO A 73 11.98 2.05 -4.12
CA PRO A 73 10.95 1.04 -4.32
C PRO A 73 11.33 0.06 -5.42
N GLU A 74 11.14 -1.21 -5.12
CA GLU A 74 11.35 -2.30 -6.07
C GLU A 74 10.05 -3.07 -6.21
N GLY A 75 9.76 -3.55 -7.42
CA GLY A 75 8.55 -4.29 -7.68
C GLY A 75 7.30 -3.42 -7.71
N ALA A 76 6.21 -4.00 -8.19
CA ALA A 76 4.96 -3.28 -8.41
C ALA A 76 4.35 -2.75 -7.11
N THR A 77 4.37 -3.56 -6.05
CA THR A 77 3.74 -3.21 -4.78
C THR A 77 4.38 -1.97 -4.15
N GLU A 78 5.71 -1.97 -4.05
CA GLU A 78 6.42 -0.85 -3.44
C GLU A 78 6.29 0.42 -4.28
N LYS A 79 6.42 0.28 -5.59
CA LYS A 79 6.28 1.42 -6.50
C LYS A 79 4.87 2.01 -6.45
N ALA A 80 3.87 1.15 -6.42
CA ALA A 80 2.48 1.60 -6.34
C ALA A 80 2.23 2.37 -5.06
N TRP A 81 2.69 1.86 -3.93
CA TRP A 81 2.48 2.55 -2.66
C TRP A 81 3.19 3.90 -2.62
N VAL A 82 4.43 3.97 -3.07
CA VAL A 82 5.19 5.23 -3.08
C VAL A 82 4.50 6.26 -3.96
N LYS A 83 4.03 5.87 -5.14
CA LYS A 83 3.27 6.77 -6.01
C LYS A 83 1.98 7.24 -5.33
N TYR A 84 1.27 6.32 -4.69
CA TYR A 84 0.02 6.64 -4.02
C TYR A 84 0.23 7.65 -2.89
N GLN A 85 1.19 7.41 -2.01
CA GLN A 85 1.40 8.32 -0.89
C GLN A 85 1.89 9.69 -1.32
N LYS A 86 2.64 9.79 -2.41
CA LYS A 86 3.02 11.08 -2.97
C LYS A 86 1.83 11.81 -3.57
N ARG A 87 0.96 11.07 -4.24
CA ARG A 87 -0.21 11.64 -4.91
C ARG A 87 -1.18 12.27 -3.93
N ILE A 88 -1.40 11.63 -2.79
CA ILE A 88 -2.34 12.12 -1.78
C ILE A 88 -1.66 12.94 -0.68
N ASN A 89 -0.36 13.20 -0.81
CA ASN A 89 0.44 13.92 0.21
C ASN A 89 0.36 13.26 1.58
N ARG A 90 0.31 11.93 1.61
CA ARG A 90 0.27 11.20 2.87
C ARG A 90 1.60 11.39 3.62
N PRO A 91 1.59 11.77 4.91
CA PRO A 91 2.82 11.87 5.68
C PRO A 91 3.50 10.51 5.82
N LYS A 92 4.81 10.56 5.81
CA LYS A 92 5.61 9.34 6.00
C LYS A 92 5.70 8.95 7.47
#